data_e2c842b98697df5ce2c633ada7169280
#
_entry.id   e2c842b98697df5ce2c633ada7169280
#
_cell.length_a   1.000
_cell.length_b   1.000
_cell.length_c   1.000
_cell.angle_alpha   90.00
_cell.angle_beta   90.00
_cell.angle_gamma   90.00
#
_symmetry.space_group_name_H-M   'P 1'
#
loop_
_entity.id
_entity.type
_entity.pdbx_description
1 polymer ?
#
loop_
_entity_poly.entity_id
_entity_poly.type
_entity_poly.pdbx_seq_one_letter_code
_entity_poly.pdbx_strand_id
1 'polypeptide(L)'
;TQGVSSAASDVYKRQGLSDFALYYIGGIIKHARALNAITNPGTNSYKRLVPHFEAPVKLAYSAKNRSASIRIPYVANPKGRRVEARFPDPLMNPYLGFAALLMAGLDGVENKIHPGEAATKDLYHLPPEEDKLVPTVCHSLDQALEHLDKDRAFLTKGGVFTDSMIDAY
;
A
#
# COMPACT_ATOMS: atom_id res chain seq x y z
N THR A 1 -2.85 3.07 -18.65
CA THR A 1 -3.61 3.84 -17.63
C THR A 1 -5.12 3.69 -17.77
N GLN A 2 -5.67 3.43 -18.97
CA GLN A 2 -7.12 3.26 -19.14
C GLN A 2 -7.68 1.95 -18.53
N GLY A 3 -6.92 0.86 -18.51
CA GLY A 3 -7.36 -0.42 -17.96
C GLY A 3 -7.55 -0.43 -16.44
N VAL A 4 -6.68 0.26 -15.70
CA VAL A 4 -6.77 0.36 -14.23
C VAL A 4 -7.94 1.24 -13.81
N SER A 5 -8.22 2.30 -14.58
CA SER A 5 -9.34 3.21 -14.34
C SER A 5 -10.72 2.54 -14.53
N SER A 6 -10.88 1.67 -15.54
CA SER A 6 -12.14 0.96 -15.77
C SER A 6 -12.39 -0.14 -14.72
N ALA A 7 -11.35 -0.84 -14.27
CA ALA A 7 -11.44 -1.82 -13.19
C ALA A 7 -11.82 -1.19 -11.83
N ALA A 8 -11.40 0.06 -11.59
CA ALA A 8 -11.74 0.80 -10.37
C ALA A 8 -13.17 1.39 -10.38
N SER A 9 -13.90 1.32 -11.49
CA SER A 9 -15.17 2.04 -11.69
C SER A 9 -16.43 1.18 -11.56
N ASP A 10 -16.34 -0.04 -11.04
CA ASP A 10 -17.53 -0.89 -10.83
C ASP A 10 -18.42 -0.28 -9.75
N VAL A 11 -19.59 0.23 -10.19
CA VAL A 11 -20.47 1.13 -9.42
C VAL A 11 -21.24 0.39 -8.32
N TYR A 12 -21.29 -0.94 -8.38
CA TYR A 12 -22.22 -1.73 -7.56
C TYR A 12 -21.61 -2.35 -6.30
N LYS A 13 -20.30 -2.17 -6.07
CA LYS A 13 -19.61 -2.74 -4.91
C LYS A 13 -19.30 -1.70 -3.85
N ARG A 14 -19.10 -2.13 -2.61
CA ARG A 14 -18.75 -1.26 -1.47
C ARG A 14 -17.68 -0.26 -1.86
N GLN A 15 -17.93 1.03 -1.61
CA GLN A 15 -17.09 2.19 -1.97
C GLN A 15 -16.87 2.40 -3.49
N GLY A 16 -17.61 1.68 -4.34
CA GLY A 16 -17.54 1.83 -5.81
C GLY A 16 -16.25 1.30 -6.43
N LEU A 17 -15.56 0.37 -5.77
CA LEU A 17 -14.41 -0.35 -6.30
C LEU A 17 -14.83 -1.73 -6.84
N SER A 18 -14.14 -2.20 -7.88
CA SER A 18 -14.25 -3.57 -8.38
C SER A 18 -13.49 -4.54 -7.47
N ASP A 19 -13.78 -5.85 -7.59
CA ASP A 19 -12.99 -6.89 -6.90
C ASP A 19 -11.53 -6.83 -7.33
N PHE A 20 -11.26 -6.53 -8.60
CA PHE A 20 -9.90 -6.32 -9.09
C PHE A 20 -9.17 -5.23 -8.29
N ALA A 21 -9.81 -4.08 -8.09
CA ALA A 21 -9.23 -2.98 -7.33
C ALA A 21 -9.05 -3.35 -5.85
N LEU A 22 -9.99 -4.09 -5.26
CA LEU A 22 -9.87 -4.59 -3.88
C LEU A 22 -8.69 -5.57 -3.74
N TYR A 23 -8.57 -6.53 -4.65
CA TYR A 23 -7.43 -7.46 -4.64
C TYR A 23 -6.09 -6.75 -4.85
N TYR A 24 -6.07 -5.74 -5.73
CA TYR A 24 -4.88 -4.90 -5.92
C TYR A 24 -4.47 -4.18 -4.62
N ILE A 25 -5.43 -3.59 -3.90
CA ILE A 25 -5.21 -3.01 -2.57
C ILE A 25 -4.72 -4.08 -1.59
N GLY A 26 -5.32 -5.25 -1.61
CA GLY A 26 -4.94 -6.37 -0.74
C GLY A 26 -3.48 -6.78 -0.92
N GLY A 27 -3.01 -6.85 -2.17
CA GLY A 27 -1.60 -7.12 -2.48
C GLY A 27 -0.66 -6.03 -1.94
N ILE A 28 -1.00 -4.76 -2.15
CA ILE A 28 -0.19 -3.65 -1.62
C ILE A 28 -0.13 -3.69 -0.08
N ILE A 29 -1.25 -3.94 0.60
CA ILE A 29 -1.29 -4.03 2.07
C ILE A 29 -0.47 -5.22 2.58
N LYS A 30 -0.60 -6.39 1.93
CA LYS A 30 0.15 -7.60 2.28
C LYS A 30 1.66 -7.36 2.25
N HIS A 31 2.14 -6.74 1.18
CA HIS A 31 3.57 -6.52 0.94
C HIS A 31 4.09 -5.16 1.41
N ALA A 32 3.25 -4.36 2.08
CA ALA A 32 3.57 -2.96 2.42
C ALA A 32 4.87 -2.79 3.20
N ARG A 33 5.20 -3.73 4.11
CA ARG A 33 6.42 -3.66 4.90
C ARG A 33 7.68 -3.92 4.05
N ALA A 34 7.64 -4.87 3.13
CA ALA A 34 8.70 -5.09 2.17
C ALA A 34 8.82 -3.91 1.19
N LEU A 35 7.67 -3.40 0.72
CA LEU A 35 7.61 -2.22 -0.13
C LEU A 35 8.25 -0.99 0.52
N ASN A 36 8.20 -0.85 1.86
CA ASN A 36 8.79 0.29 2.55
C ASN A 36 10.30 0.43 2.28
N ALA A 37 11.05 -0.64 2.08
CA ALA A 37 12.46 -0.54 1.73
C ALA A 37 12.65 0.26 0.42
N ILE A 38 11.77 0.07 -0.57
CA ILE A 38 11.85 0.71 -1.88
C ILE A 38 11.14 2.07 -1.89
N THR A 39 9.99 2.18 -1.22
CA THR A 39 9.16 3.38 -1.22
C THR A 39 9.59 4.42 -0.20
N ASN A 40 10.37 4.02 0.81
CA ASN A 40 10.85 4.84 1.93
C ASN A 40 12.33 4.54 2.20
N PRO A 41 13.24 4.81 1.23
CA PRO A 41 14.60 4.26 1.22
C PRO A 41 15.57 4.98 2.15
N GLY A 42 15.16 6.03 2.81
CA GLY A 42 16.02 6.79 3.69
C GLY A 42 15.65 6.65 5.17
N THR A 43 16.63 6.74 6.07
CA THR A 43 16.38 6.77 7.52
C THR A 43 15.47 7.92 7.92
N ASN A 44 15.52 9.06 7.20
CA ASN A 44 14.64 10.20 7.42
C ASN A 44 13.19 9.95 6.98
N SER A 45 12.95 9.00 6.07
CA SER A 45 11.59 8.60 5.65
C SER A 45 10.74 8.17 6.86
N TYR A 46 11.36 7.48 7.80
CA TYR A 46 10.68 6.95 9.00
C TYR A 46 10.44 7.99 10.09
N LYS A 47 11.08 9.16 10.01
CA LYS A 47 10.76 10.32 10.86
C LYS A 47 9.40 10.92 10.51
N ARG A 48 8.94 10.75 9.27
CA ARG A 48 7.58 11.09 8.82
C ARG A 48 6.56 10.04 9.25
N LEU A 49 6.93 8.77 9.23
CA LEU A 49 6.03 7.64 9.50
C LEU A 49 5.90 7.36 11.00
N VAL A 50 5.55 8.39 11.76
CA VAL A 50 5.29 8.29 13.21
C VAL A 50 3.80 8.44 13.50
N PRO A 51 3.24 7.66 14.45
CA PRO A 51 1.86 7.80 14.88
C PRO A 51 1.53 9.24 15.30
N HIS A 52 0.28 9.67 15.11
CA HIS A 52 -0.29 10.95 15.53
C HIS A 52 0.17 12.22 14.78
N PHE A 53 1.00 12.11 13.73
CA PHE A 53 1.43 13.24 12.90
C PHE A 53 0.81 13.20 11.48
N GLU A 54 -0.49 12.92 11.36
CA GLU A 54 -1.20 12.75 10.08
C GLU A 54 -0.53 11.75 9.11
N ALA A 55 0.38 10.93 9.64
CA ALA A 55 1.12 9.96 8.85
C ALA A 55 0.28 8.72 8.57
N PRO A 56 0.35 8.16 7.36
CA PRO A 56 -0.42 6.99 6.95
C PRO A 56 0.24 5.69 7.44
N VAL A 57 0.37 5.54 8.76
CA VAL A 57 1.12 4.41 9.36
C VAL A 57 0.32 3.12 9.46
N LYS A 58 -1.02 3.20 9.49
CA LYS A 58 -1.89 2.03 9.62
C LYS A 58 -2.14 1.38 8.27
N LEU A 59 -1.84 0.07 8.16
CA LEU A 59 -2.06 -0.73 6.97
C LEU A 59 -3.54 -1.07 6.82
N ALA A 60 -4.29 -0.09 6.37
CA ALA A 60 -5.71 -0.16 6.13
C ALA A 60 -6.06 0.66 4.87
N TYR A 61 -7.24 0.46 4.33
CA TYR A 61 -7.78 1.32 3.28
C TYR A 61 -9.07 2.01 3.73
N SER A 62 -9.31 3.21 3.22
CA SER A 62 -10.50 3.99 3.57
C SER A 62 -10.87 4.98 2.45
N ALA A 63 -12.18 5.23 2.30
CA ALA A 63 -12.70 6.22 1.35
C ALA A 63 -12.51 7.67 1.82
N LYS A 64 -12.47 7.92 3.13
CA LYS A 64 -12.50 9.28 3.67
C LYS A 64 -11.37 9.57 4.66
N ASN A 65 -10.80 8.55 5.26
CA ASN A 65 -9.85 8.69 6.35
C ASN A 65 -8.42 8.90 5.84
N ARG A 66 -7.77 9.98 6.29
CA ARG A 66 -6.39 10.31 5.93
C ARG A 66 -5.36 9.51 6.74
N SER A 67 -5.76 8.84 7.82
CA SER A 67 -4.86 8.01 8.64
C SER A 67 -4.57 6.64 8.01
N ALA A 68 -5.38 6.21 7.03
CA ALA A 68 -5.15 4.97 6.30
C ALA A 68 -3.99 5.08 5.30
N SER A 69 -3.19 4.02 5.18
CA SER A 69 -2.08 3.94 4.23
C SER A 69 -2.55 3.91 2.77
N ILE A 70 -3.77 3.43 2.53
CA ILE A 70 -4.42 3.44 1.22
C ILE A 70 -5.70 4.27 1.31
N ARG A 71 -5.77 5.32 0.50
CA ARG A 71 -6.96 6.18 0.42
C ARG A 71 -7.67 6.00 -0.92
N ILE A 72 -9.00 6.03 -0.89
CA ILE A 72 -9.85 6.10 -2.07
C ILE A 72 -10.45 7.51 -2.10
N PRO A 73 -9.89 8.44 -2.88
CA PRO A 73 -10.42 9.81 -2.96
C PRO A 73 -11.85 9.80 -3.50
N TYR A 74 -12.72 10.60 -2.87
CA TYR A 74 -14.04 10.84 -3.44
C TYR A 74 -13.91 11.67 -4.72
N VAL A 75 -14.56 11.20 -5.77
CA VAL A 75 -14.67 11.92 -7.04
C VAL A 75 -16.09 11.76 -7.59
N ALA A 76 -16.68 12.84 -8.04
CA ALA A 76 -18.03 12.83 -8.63
C ALA A 76 -18.05 12.06 -9.98
N ASN A 77 -16.99 12.19 -10.77
CA ASN A 77 -16.88 11.50 -12.05
C ASN A 77 -16.33 10.07 -11.84
N PRO A 78 -17.08 9.02 -12.20
CA PRO A 78 -16.61 7.63 -12.08
C PRO A 78 -15.26 7.36 -12.77
N LYS A 79 -14.97 8.05 -13.87
CA LYS A 79 -13.71 7.92 -14.62
C LYS A 79 -12.50 8.47 -13.85
N GLY A 80 -12.72 9.30 -12.84
CA GLY A 80 -11.66 9.83 -11.98
C GLY A 80 -11.37 8.98 -10.75
N ARG A 81 -12.07 7.86 -10.55
CA ARG A 81 -11.83 6.97 -9.40
C ARG A 81 -10.42 6.40 -9.43
N ARG A 82 -9.79 6.41 -8.29
CA ARG A 82 -8.41 5.97 -8.13
C ARG A 82 -8.13 5.49 -6.71
N VAL A 83 -7.06 4.75 -6.57
CA VAL A 83 -6.46 4.35 -5.30
C VAL A 83 -5.20 5.19 -5.09
N GLU A 84 -4.98 5.66 -3.88
CA GLU A 84 -3.82 6.47 -3.49
C GLU A 84 -3.05 5.75 -2.38
N ALA A 85 -1.86 5.24 -2.71
CA ALA A 85 -0.90 4.77 -1.71
C ALA A 85 -0.21 6.00 -1.10
N ARG A 86 -0.26 6.14 0.23
CA ARG A 86 0.15 7.35 0.93
C ARG A 86 1.47 7.23 1.69
N PHE A 87 1.98 6.02 1.90
CA PHE A 87 3.23 5.80 2.62
C PHE A 87 4.50 6.09 1.82
N PRO A 88 4.54 5.99 0.46
CA PRO A 88 5.73 6.36 -0.30
C PRO A 88 6.14 7.83 -0.06
N ASP A 89 7.42 8.12 -0.18
CA ASP A 89 7.97 9.47 -0.01
C ASP A 89 8.82 9.95 -1.22
N PRO A 90 9.22 11.23 -1.24
CA PRO A 90 9.96 11.82 -2.36
C PRO A 90 11.37 11.24 -2.60
N LEU A 91 11.95 10.52 -1.64
CA LEU A 91 13.27 9.86 -1.82
C LEU A 91 13.17 8.60 -2.68
N MET A 92 11.96 8.07 -2.85
CA MET A 92 11.70 6.89 -3.65
C MET A 92 12.19 7.10 -5.10
N ASN A 93 12.98 6.15 -5.61
CA ASN A 93 13.21 6.07 -7.05
C ASN A 93 11.87 5.72 -7.72
N PRO A 94 11.29 6.61 -8.57
CA PRO A 94 9.95 6.40 -9.11
C PRO A 94 9.85 5.16 -10.01
N TYR A 95 10.91 4.81 -10.74
CA TYR A 95 10.90 3.63 -11.59
C TYR A 95 10.82 2.35 -10.76
N LEU A 96 11.64 2.22 -9.73
CA LEU A 96 11.62 1.07 -8.84
C LEU A 96 10.34 1.03 -7.99
N GLY A 97 9.94 2.18 -7.43
CA GLY A 97 8.77 2.26 -6.57
C GLY A 97 7.48 1.94 -7.31
N PHE A 98 7.28 2.47 -8.52
CA PHE A 98 6.08 2.16 -9.31
C PHE A 98 6.06 0.71 -9.77
N ALA A 99 7.22 0.15 -10.18
CA ALA A 99 7.32 -1.26 -10.53
C ALA A 99 6.98 -2.15 -9.32
N ALA A 100 7.56 -1.87 -8.15
CA ALA A 100 7.31 -2.64 -6.93
C ALA A 100 5.85 -2.58 -6.47
N LEU A 101 5.24 -1.40 -6.49
CA LEU A 101 3.81 -1.24 -6.17
C LEU A 101 2.92 -1.98 -7.16
N LEU A 102 3.26 -1.96 -8.45
CA LEU A 102 2.53 -2.72 -9.46
C LEU A 102 2.64 -4.23 -9.21
N MET A 103 3.85 -4.74 -8.95
CA MET A 103 4.08 -6.16 -8.68
C MET A 103 3.32 -6.64 -7.44
N ALA A 104 3.31 -5.85 -6.36
CA ALA A 104 2.53 -6.13 -5.17
C ALA A 104 1.02 -6.19 -5.47
N GLY A 105 0.52 -5.22 -6.22
CA GLY A 105 -0.89 -5.19 -6.62
C GLY A 105 -1.27 -6.37 -7.52
N LEU A 106 -0.40 -6.76 -8.45
CA LEU A 106 -0.62 -7.92 -9.34
C LEU A 106 -0.62 -9.24 -8.55
N ASP A 107 0.28 -9.41 -7.56
CA ASP A 107 0.23 -10.56 -6.65
C ASP A 107 -1.12 -10.64 -5.93
N GLY A 108 -1.63 -9.50 -5.49
CA GLY A 108 -2.95 -9.41 -4.87
C GLY A 108 -4.08 -9.85 -5.78
N VAL A 109 -4.06 -9.42 -7.04
CA VAL A 109 -5.08 -9.78 -8.05
C VAL A 109 -5.01 -11.27 -8.40
N GLU A 110 -3.82 -11.78 -8.66
CA GLU A 110 -3.61 -13.16 -9.05
C GLU A 110 -4.01 -14.15 -7.95
N ASN A 111 -3.65 -13.84 -6.71
CA ASN A 111 -3.95 -14.67 -5.54
C ASN A 111 -5.28 -14.29 -4.87
N LYS A 112 -6.06 -13.36 -5.44
CA LYS A 112 -7.35 -12.88 -4.91
C LYS A 112 -7.26 -12.45 -3.43
N ILE A 113 -6.22 -11.69 -3.08
CA ILE A 113 -5.95 -11.25 -1.72
C ILE A 113 -6.90 -10.10 -1.39
N HIS A 114 -7.92 -10.38 -0.58
CA HIS A 114 -8.88 -9.36 -0.16
C HIS A 114 -8.29 -8.54 1.00
N PRO A 115 -8.38 -7.20 0.98
CA PRO A 115 -7.78 -6.34 2.00
C PRO A 115 -8.55 -6.30 3.33
N GLY A 116 -9.62 -7.07 3.47
CA GLY A 116 -10.52 -6.99 4.60
C GLY A 116 -11.57 -5.89 4.46
N GLU A 117 -12.15 -5.46 5.57
CA GLU A 117 -13.14 -4.37 5.59
C GLU A 117 -12.43 -3.01 5.57
N ALA A 118 -13.07 -2.04 4.90
CA ALA A 118 -12.56 -0.68 4.90
C ALA A 118 -12.62 -0.04 6.28
N ALA A 119 -11.59 0.69 6.66
CA ALA A 119 -11.59 1.45 7.91
C ALA A 119 -12.62 2.58 7.84
N THR A 120 -13.60 2.54 8.74
CA THR A 120 -14.64 3.55 8.89
C THR A 120 -14.38 4.49 10.05
N LYS A 121 -13.61 4.03 11.06
CA LYS A 121 -13.21 4.80 12.24
C LYS A 121 -11.97 5.64 11.92
N ASP A 122 -11.78 6.73 12.67
CA ASP A 122 -10.53 7.47 12.66
C ASP A 122 -9.41 6.62 13.30
N LEU A 123 -8.41 6.28 12.49
CA LEU A 123 -7.31 5.42 12.91
C LEU A 123 -6.26 6.15 13.77
N TYR A 124 -6.36 7.48 13.93
CA TYR A 124 -5.50 8.24 14.83
C TYR A 124 -5.93 8.16 16.29
N HIS A 125 -7.23 7.92 16.52
CA HIS A 125 -7.85 7.95 17.85
C HIS A 125 -8.53 6.62 18.20
N LEU A 126 -7.92 5.50 17.79
CA LEU A 126 -8.40 4.18 18.17
C LEU A 126 -8.16 3.90 19.66
N PRO A 127 -9.09 3.19 20.34
CA PRO A 127 -8.82 2.63 21.66
C PRO A 127 -7.56 1.75 21.61
N PRO A 128 -6.72 1.71 22.68
CA PRO A 128 -5.46 0.97 22.68
C PRO A 128 -5.58 -0.51 22.29
N GLU A 129 -6.68 -1.14 22.62
CA GLU A 129 -6.94 -2.55 22.27
C GLU A 129 -7.23 -2.74 20.77
N GLU A 130 -7.97 -1.82 20.16
CA GLU A 130 -8.24 -1.84 18.73
C GLU A 130 -6.99 -1.41 17.92
N ASP A 131 -6.23 -0.46 18.46
CA ASP A 131 -5.02 0.07 17.82
C ASP A 131 -3.96 -1.02 17.60
N LYS A 132 -3.79 -1.92 18.55
CA LYS A 132 -2.87 -3.08 18.47
C LYS A 132 -3.25 -4.08 17.38
N LEU A 133 -4.53 -4.16 17.01
CA LEU A 133 -5.02 -5.11 16.00
C LEU A 133 -4.79 -4.64 14.56
N VAL A 134 -4.58 -3.33 14.35
CA VAL A 134 -4.34 -2.79 13.01
C VAL A 134 -2.84 -2.80 12.71
N PRO A 135 -2.39 -3.59 11.73
CA PRO A 135 -0.98 -3.63 11.37
C PRO A 135 -0.47 -2.27 10.90
N THR A 136 0.84 -2.04 11.06
CA THR A 136 1.48 -0.78 10.69
C THR A 136 2.56 -1.00 9.62
N VAL A 137 2.90 0.07 8.91
CA VAL A 137 4.12 0.17 8.10
C VAL A 137 5.36 0.00 9.00
N CYS A 138 6.54 -0.16 8.41
CA CYS A 138 7.78 -0.22 9.17
C CYS A 138 8.08 1.13 9.86
N HIS A 139 8.78 1.05 10.98
CA HIS A 139 9.17 2.21 11.78
C HIS A 139 10.65 2.56 11.64
N SER A 140 11.42 1.75 10.92
CA SER A 140 12.83 1.98 10.60
C SER A 140 13.19 1.36 9.26
N LEU A 141 14.28 1.84 8.67
CA LEU A 141 14.82 1.26 7.44
C LEU A 141 15.28 -0.18 7.66
N ASP A 142 15.90 -0.49 8.80
CA ASP A 142 16.35 -1.84 9.13
C ASP A 142 15.18 -2.84 9.11
N GLN A 143 14.05 -2.47 9.73
CA GLN A 143 12.84 -3.29 9.67
C GLN A 143 12.35 -3.50 8.24
N ALA A 144 12.38 -2.46 7.42
CA ALA A 144 11.93 -2.54 6.04
C ALA A 144 12.82 -3.47 5.20
N LEU A 145 14.14 -3.38 5.37
CA LEU A 145 15.11 -4.27 4.72
C LEU A 145 14.93 -5.72 5.16
N GLU A 146 14.73 -5.98 6.46
CA GLU A 146 14.42 -7.33 6.95
C GLU A 146 13.14 -7.90 6.34
N HIS A 147 12.11 -7.06 6.18
CA HIS A 147 10.86 -7.48 5.53
C HIS A 147 11.05 -7.72 4.04
N LEU A 148 11.84 -6.90 3.36
CA LEU A 148 12.16 -7.09 1.94
C LEU A 148 12.91 -8.42 1.72
N ASP A 149 13.86 -8.73 2.59
CA ASP A 149 14.61 -9.98 2.51
C ASP A 149 13.71 -11.23 2.66
N LYS A 150 12.74 -11.16 3.56
CA LYS A 150 11.79 -12.25 3.83
C LYS A 150 10.66 -12.36 2.81
N ASP A 151 10.30 -11.26 2.15
CA ASP A 151 9.13 -11.15 1.27
C ASP A 151 9.51 -10.49 -0.05
N ARG A 152 10.42 -11.12 -0.81
CA ARG A 152 10.89 -10.63 -2.12
C ARG A 152 10.29 -11.35 -3.33
N ALA A 153 9.64 -12.50 -3.10
CA ALA A 153 9.17 -13.38 -4.17
C ALA A 153 8.20 -12.68 -5.16
N PHE A 154 7.35 -11.76 -4.66
CA PHE A 154 6.43 -11.02 -5.52
C PHE A 154 7.17 -10.07 -6.47
N LEU A 155 8.34 -9.54 -6.08
CA LEU A 155 9.14 -8.63 -6.90
C LEU A 155 9.88 -9.39 -8.02
N THR A 156 10.41 -10.58 -7.71
CA THR A 156 11.22 -11.36 -8.67
C THR A 156 10.36 -12.11 -9.67
N LYS A 157 9.06 -12.19 -9.45
CA LYS A 157 8.12 -12.85 -10.35
C LYS A 157 8.20 -12.25 -11.76
N GLY A 158 8.31 -13.13 -12.77
CA GLY A 158 8.43 -12.70 -14.17
C GLY A 158 9.74 -11.97 -14.51
N GLY A 159 10.73 -11.97 -13.62
CA GLY A 159 12.04 -11.35 -13.85
C GLY A 159 12.04 -9.82 -13.88
N VAL A 160 11.03 -9.18 -13.28
CA VAL A 160 10.94 -7.70 -13.21
C VAL A 160 12.02 -7.14 -12.30
N PHE A 161 12.22 -7.75 -11.13
CA PHE A 161 13.39 -7.54 -10.29
C PHE A 161 14.23 -8.81 -10.28
N THR A 162 15.52 -8.68 -10.08
CA THR A 162 16.43 -9.81 -9.84
C THR A 162 16.86 -9.79 -8.37
N ASP A 163 17.25 -10.96 -7.85
CA ASP A 163 17.78 -11.02 -6.48
C ASP A 163 19.01 -10.13 -6.32
N SER A 164 19.88 -10.10 -7.33
CA SER A 164 21.07 -9.22 -7.33
C SER A 164 20.72 -7.72 -7.30
N MET A 165 19.60 -7.30 -7.92
CA MET A 165 19.13 -5.92 -7.80
C MET A 165 18.64 -5.63 -6.37
N ILE A 166 17.91 -6.58 -5.78
CA ILE A 166 17.38 -6.42 -4.43
C ILE A 166 18.50 -6.43 -3.40
N ASP A 167 19.50 -7.30 -3.58
CA ASP A 167 20.65 -7.40 -2.67
C ASP A 167 21.60 -6.18 -2.78
N ALA A 168 21.62 -5.48 -3.92
CA ALA A 168 22.40 -4.27 -4.11
C ALA A 168 21.68 -2.99 -3.64
N TYR A 169 20.39 -3.08 -3.36
CA TYR A 169 19.55 -1.96 -2.94
C TYR A 169 19.65 -1.71 -1.45
#